data_c3cfa2ab7a51bdc6db8e86b2b042fc12
#
_entry.id   c3cfa2ab7a51bdc6db8e86b2b042fc12
#
_cell.length_a   1.000
_cell.length_b   1.000
_cell.length_c   1.000
_cell.angle_alpha   90.00
_cell.angle_beta   90.00
_cell.angle_gamma   90.00
#
_symmetry.space_group_name_H-M   'P 1'
#
loop_
_entity.id
_entity.type
_entity.pdbx_description
1 polymer ?
#
loop_
_entity_poly.entity_id
_entity_poly.type
_entity_poly.pdbx_seq_one_letter_code
_entity_poly.pdbx_strand_id
1 'polypeptide(L)'
;MELRKEYERHIKTLEQVLGSGDTKRDRLFSRDEEEEKTPSQDFHVEIIEDKLKKLQTKRVKLNQAIQAANFTCLIDFADEKISLAEALELRKNLLADLDALAQRVNQSAYKRIIHKEGRDIIHEPRHAFTKTYQDYQAALKKFRDLVTNVHCANHLATVKFKDE
;
A
#
# COMPACT_ATOMS: atom_id res chain seq x y z
N MET A 1 12.03 7.59 4.60
CA MET A 1 11.62 7.05 3.26
C MET A 1 11.48 8.14 2.18
N GLU A 2 12.02 9.30 2.40
CA GLU A 2 11.98 10.43 1.44
C GLU A 2 12.74 10.13 0.16
N LEU A 3 13.97 9.58 0.25
CA LEU A 3 14.82 9.25 -0.90
C LEU A 3 14.13 8.32 -1.92
N ARG A 4 13.36 7.33 -1.45
CA ARG A 4 12.59 6.45 -2.34
C ARG A 4 11.55 7.23 -3.15
N LYS A 5 10.82 8.15 -2.51
CA LYS A 5 9.82 9.00 -3.17
C LYS A 5 10.49 9.98 -4.15
N GLU A 6 11.68 10.46 -3.82
CA GLU A 6 12.48 11.31 -4.69
C GLU A 6 12.86 10.57 -5.97
N TYR A 7 13.40 9.36 -5.87
CA TYR A 7 13.69 8.53 -7.05
C TYR A 7 12.44 8.23 -7.87
N GLU A 8 11.31 7.89 -7.22
CA GLU A 8 10.05 7.62 -7.92
C GLU A 8 9.56 8.86 -8.71
N ARG A 9 9.64 10.05 -8.12
CA ARG A 9 9.27 11.31 -8.79
C ARG A 9 10.20 11.60 -9.96
N HIS A 10 11.52 11.46 -9.75
CA HIS A 10 12.53 11.74 -10.77
C HIS A 10 12.39 10.78 -11.97
N ILE A 11 12.24 9.48 -11.71
CA ILE A 11 11.98 8.46 -12.74
C ILE A 11 10.72 8.82 -13.52
N LYS A 12 9.60 9.11 -12.84
CA LYS A 12 8.35 9.48 -13.49
C LYS A 12 8.50 10.71 -14.38
N THR A 13 9.23 11.73 -13.93
CA THR A 13 9.48 12.94 -14.74
C THR A 13 10.26 12.61 -16.00
N LEU A 14 11.34 11.80 -15.90
CA LEU A 14 12.12 11.42 -17.07
C LEU A 14 11.34 10.53 -18.04
N GLU A 15 10.53 9.60 -17.54
CA GLU A 15 9.63 8.77 -18.36
C GLU A 15 8.58 9.62 -19.10
N GLN A 16 8.02 10.65 -18.45
CA GLN A 16 7.10 11.58 -19.09
C GLN A 16 7.77 12.39 -20.19
N VAL A 17 8.99 12.88 -19.95
CA VAL A 17 9.75 13.64 -20.95
C VAL A 17 10.05 12.78 -22.18
N LEU A 18 10.51 11.54 -21.97
CA LEU A 18 10.76 10.60 -23.08
C LEU A 18 9.49 10.22 -23.82
N GLY A 19 8.38 9.99 -23.09
CA GLY A 19 7.09 9.65 -23.68
C GLY A 19 6.42 10.82 -24.42
N SER A 20 6.78 12.07 -24.11
CA SER A 20 6.23 13.25 -24.77
C SER A 20 6.71 13.39 -26.23
N GLY A 21 7.80 12.72 -26.61
CA GLY A 21 8.29 12.67 -27.99
C GLY A 21 7.58 11.63 -28.88
N ASP A 22 6.77 10.74 -28.29
CA ASP A 22 6.10 9.67 -29.03
C ASP A 22 4.72 10.13 -29.55
N THR A 23 4.74 10.79 -30.70
CA THR A 23 3.56 11.37 -31.37
C THR A 23 2.54 10.34 -31.88
N LYS A 24 2.83 9.04 -31.79
CA LYS A 24 1.94 7.99 -32.33
C LYS A 24 0.65 7.79 -31.54
N ARG A 25 0.58 8.19 -30.26
CA ARG A 25 -0.62 8.04 -29.44
C ARG A 25 -1.65 9.15 -29.60
N ASP A 26 -1.22 10.37 -29.92
CA ASP A 26 -2.12 11.52 -30.04
C ASP A 26 -2.82 11.63 -31.42
N ARG A 27 -2.41 10.85 -32.41
CA ARG A 27 -2.96 10.89 -33.79
C ARG A 27 -4.42 10.43 -33.94
N LEU A 28 -4.99 9.81 -32.90
CA LEU A 28 -6.37 9.28 -32.96
C LEU A 28 -7.46 10.35 -32.77
N PHE A 29 -7.12 11.54 -32.28
CA PHE A 29 -8.11 12.55 -31.88
C PHE A 29 -7.91 13.96 -32.47
N SER A 30 -6.77 14.27 -33.10
CA SER A 30 -6.55 15.58 -33.74
C SER A 30 -6.63 15.48 -35.25
N ARG A 31 -7.66 16.07 -35.82
CA ARG A 31 -8.02 15.96 -37.25
C ARG A 31 -7.36 16.99 -38.16
N ASP A 32 -6.76 18.05 -37.62
CA ASP A 32 -6.42 19.22 -38.45
C ASP A 32 -5.05 19.90 -38.23
N GLU A 33 -4.17 19.41 -37.32
CA GLU A 33 -2.82 19.98 -37.18
C GLU A 33 -1.78 18.88 -36.96
N GLU A 34 -0.85 18.73 -37.91
CA GLU A 34 0.34 17.89 -37.74
C GLU A 34 1.35 18.63 -36.85
N GLU A 35 1.26 18.50 -35.53
CA GLU A 35 2.32 18.93 -34.61
C GLU A 35 3.50 17.96 -34.67
N GLU A 36 4.58 18.38 -35.27
CA GLU A 36 5.86 17.68 -35.23
C GLU A 36 6.67 18.19 -34.01
N LYS A 37 6.80 17.35 -32.98
CA LYS A 37 7.62 17.65 -31.80
C LYS A 37 9.08 17.29 -32.10
N THR A 38 9.88 18.28 -32.38
CA THR A 38 11.34 18.12 -32.52
C THR A 38 12.02 18.38 -31.18
N PRO A 39 13.02 17.54 -30.77
CA PRO A 39 13.79 17.78 -29.56
C PRO A 39 14.47 19.15 -29.58
N SER A 40 14.49 19.85 -28.44
CA SER A 40 15.25 21.08 -28.32
C SER A 40 16.78 20.82 -28.44
N GLN A 41 17.57 21.83 -28.78
CA GLN A 41 19.02 21.69 -28.98
C GLN A 41 19.75 21.14 -27.75
N ASP A 42 19.22 21.38 -26.54
CA ASP A 42 19.79 20.94 -25.27
C ASP A 42 19.25 19.58 -24.80
N PHE A 43 18.31 18.97 -25.55
CA PHE A 43 17.68 17.72 -25.19
C PHE A 43 18.30 16.54 -25.92
N HIS A 44 19.10 15.76 -25.19
CA HIS A 44 19.75 14.55 -25.69
C HIS A 44 19.08 13.30 -25.11
N VAL A 45 18.29 12.60 -25.93
CA VAL A 45 17.51 11.41 -25.54
C VAL A 45 18.39 10.36 -24.88
N GLU A 46 19.55 10.03 -25.47
CA GLU A 46 20.48 9.01 -24.95
C GLU A 46 20.98 9.33 -23.53
N ILE A 47 21.28 10.61 -23.26
CA ILE A 47 21.73 11.04 -21.92
C ILE A 47 20.59 10.87 -20.90
N ILE A 48 19.34 11.14 -21.28
CA ILE A 48 18.18 11.01 -20.41
C ILE A 48 17.87 9.52 -20.16
N GLU A 49 17.94 8.68 -21.18
CA GLU A 49 17.80 7.23 -21.03
C GLU A 49 18.84 6.63 -20.08
N ASP A 50 20.10 7.04 -20.20
CA ASP A 50 21.16 6.59 -19.29
C ASP A 50 20.92 7.04 -17.84
N LYS A 51 20.47 8.29 -17.65
CA LYS A 51 20.07 8.78 -16.33
C LYS A 51 18.90 7.97 -15.77
N LEU A 52 17.90 7.67 -16.58
CA LEU A 52 16.75 6.86 -16.19
C LEU A 52 17.17 5.46 -15.74
N LYS A 53 18.01 4.76 -16.53
CA LYS A 53 18.56 3.44 -16.18
C LYS A 53 19.33 3.46 -14.85
N LYS A 54 20.17 4.47 -14.64
CA LYS A 54 20.91 4.64 -13.38
C LYS A 54 19.98 4.83 -12.19
N LEU A 55 18.97 5.69 -12.31
CA LEU A 55 17.98 5.92 -11.25
C LEU A 55 17.13 4.68 -10.96
N GLN A 56 16.71 3.95 -11.98
CA GLN A 56 15.98 2.68 -11.81
C GLN A 56 16.85 1.66 -11.06
N THR A 57 18.12 1.56 -11.40
CA THR A 57 19.07 0.67 -10.70
C THR A 57 19.26 1.09 -9.25
N LYS A 58 19.44 2.38 -8.97
CA LYS A 58 19.53 2.90 -7.60
C LYS A 58 18.26 2.62 -6.80
N ARG A 59 17.09 2.79 -7.40
CA ARG A 59 15.80 2.45 -6.77
C ARG A 59 15.72 0.97 -6.38
N VAL A 60 16.15 0.07 -7.27
CA VAL A 60 16.16 -1.38 -6.99
C VAL A 60 17.10 -1.69 -5.81
N LYS A 61 18.32 -1.16 -5.81
CA LYS A 61 19.27 -1.35 -4.71
C LYS A 61 18.74 -0.79 -3.38
N LEU A 62 18.11 0.38 -3.39
CA LEU A 62 17.48 0.96 -2.20
C LEU A 62 16.35 0.07 -1.69
N ASN A 63 15.49 -0.44 -2.56
CA ASN A 63 14.41 -1.35 -2.16
C ASN A 63 14.95 -2.65 -1.56
N GLN A 64 16.02 -3.22 -2.12
CA GLN A 64 16.70 -4.39 -1.56
C GLN A 64 17.24 -4.10 -0.15
N ALA A 65 17.89 -2.94 0.04
CA ALA A 65 18.41 -2.55 1.34
C ALA A 65 17.28 -2.35 2.38
N ILE A 66 16.15 -1.77 1.98
CA ILE A 66 14.96 -1.61 2.83
C ILE A 66 14.39 -2.99 3.20
N GLN A 67 14.26 -3.91 2.25
CA GLN A 67 13.77 -5.26 2.52
C GLN A 67 14.70 -6.01 3.47
N ALA A 68 16.01 -5.96 3.25
CA ALA A 68 16.99 -6.56 4.15
C ALA A 68 16.86 -6.00 5.58
N ALA A 69 16.70 -4.67 5.73
CA ALA A 69 16.47 -4.05 7.02
C ALA A 69 15.17 -4.53 7.68
N ASN A 70 14.08 -4.70 6.91
CA ASN A 70 12.80 -5.20 7.41
C ASN A 70 12.88 -6.66 7.90
N PHE A 71 13.72 -7.49 7.30
CA PHE A 71 13.93 -8.87 7.74
C PHE A 71 14.82 -8.97 8.99
N THR A 72 15.76 -8.05 9.16
CA THR A 72 16.70 -8.06 10.29
C THR A 72 16.17 -7.32 11.52
N CYS A 73 15.26 -6.36 11.34
CA CYS A 73 14.64 -5.63 12.44
C CYS A 73 13.57 -6.50 13.09
N LEU A 74 13.77 -6.81 14.38
CA LEU A 74 12.83 -7.60 15.18
C LEU A 74 11.97 -6.68 16.04
N ILE A 75 10.70 -7.03 16.21
CA ILE A 75 9.73 -6.40 17.09
C ILE A 75 9.11 -7.43 18.01
N ASP A 76 8.75 -7.02 19.21
CA ASP A 76 8.02 -7.87 20.17
C ASP A 76 6.51 -7.77 19.86
N PHE A 77 5.85 -8.92 19.69
CA PHE A 77 4.40 -9.00 19.51
C PHE A 77 3.84 -10.33 20.02
N ALA A 78 2.83 -10.28 20.90
CA ALA A 78 2.17 -11.45 21.51
C ALA A 78 3.16 -12.43 22.15
N ASP A 79 4.14 -11.91 22.90
CA ASP A 79 5.20 -12.66 23.57
C ASP A 79 6.22 -13.36 22.67
N GLU A 80 6.19 -13.05 21.36
CA GLU A 80 7.14 -13.55 20.36
C GLU A 80 7.93 -12.41 19.71
N LYS A 81 9.12 -12.73 19.22
CA LYS A 81 9.91 -11.82 18.38
C LYS A 81 9.69 -12.14 16.91
N ILE A 82 9.07 -11.22 16.20
CA ILE A 82 8.82 -11.34 14.76
C ILE A 82 9.61 -10.28 14.00
N SER A 83 9.93 -10.56 12.73
CA SER A 83 10.57 -9.57 11.87
C SER A 83 9.58 -8.45 11.51
N LEU A 84 10.12 -7.26 11.19
CA LEU A 84 9.28 -6.16 10.73
C LEU A 84 8.55 -6.52 9.44
N ALA A 85 9.14 -7.37 8.58
CA ALA A 85 8.50 -7.88 7.38
C ALA A 85 7.25 -8.73 7.72
N GLU A 86 7.37 -9.67 8.65
CA GLU A 86 6.24 -10.48 9.14
C GLU A 86 5.16 -9.62 9.80
N ALA A 87 5.58 -8.64 10.61
CA ALA A 87 4.65 -7.71 11.25
C ALA A 87 3.84 -6.89 10.24
N LEU A 88 4.44 -6.50 9.12
CA LEU A 88 3.75 -5.79 8.04
C LEU A 88 2.71 -6.66 7.34
N GLU A 89 2.98 -7.95 7.15
CA GLU A 89 1.99 -8.91 6.61
C GLU A 89 0.91 -9.21 7.63
N LEU A 90 1.27 -9.45 8.89
CA LEU A 90 0.31 -9.67 9.97
C LEU A 90 -0.64 -8.48 10.14
N ARG A 91 -0.15 -7.25 9.97
CA ARG A 91 -0.98 -6.04 9.99
C ARG A 91 -2.07 -6.06 8.93
N LYS A 92 -1.78 -6.55 7.72
CA LYS A 92 -2.78 -6.67 6.65
C LYS A 92 -3.86 -7.68 7.01
N ASN A 93 -3.43 -8.85 7.54
CA ASN A 93 -4.35 -9.90 7.93
C ASN A 93 -5.26 -9.45 9.07
N LEU A 94 -4.70 -8.83 10.11
CA LEU A 94 -5.48 -8.29 11.24
C LEU A 94 -6.45 -7.20 10.80
N LEU A 95 -6.11 -6.38 9.81
CA LEU A 95 -7.03 -5.38 9.26
C LEU A 95 -8.22 -6.06 8.57
N ALA A 96 -7.98 -7.08 7.75
CA ALA A 96 -9.05 -7.85 7.11
C ALA A 96 -9.94 -8.57 8.13
N ASP A 97 -9.35 -9.12 9.20
CA ASP A 97 -10.10 -9.74 10.29
C ASP A 97 -10.97 -8.73 11.03
N LEU A 98 -10.47 -7.51 11.28
CA LEU A 98 -11.24 -6.42 11.88
C LEU A 98 -12.43 -6.01 11.02
N ASP A 99 -12.26 -5.92 9.70
CA ASP A 99 -13.36 -5.59 8.79
C ASP A 99 -14.44 -6.70 8.81
N ALA A 100 -14.03 -7.97 8.82
CA ALA A 100 -14.93 -9.10 8.94
C ALA A 100 -15.67 -9.13 10.29
N LEU A 101 -14.97 -8.83 11.40
CA LEU A 101 -15.58 -8.74 12.72
C LEU A 101 -16.53 -7.55 12.83
N ALA A 102 -16.21 -6.40 12.27
CA ALA A 102 -17.08 -5.24 12.22
C ALA A 102 -18.41 -5.56 11.49
N GLN A 103 -18.34 -6.27 10.36
CA GLN A 103 -19.54 -6.74 9.66
C GLN A 103 -20.37 -7.71 10.51
N ARG A 104 -19.71 -8.65 11.24
CA ARG A 104 -20.41 -9.56 12.15
C ARG A 104 -21.09 -8.80 13.30
N VAL A 105 -20.45 -7.79 13.87
CA VAL A 105 -21.06 -6.91 14.90
C VAL A 105 -22.34 -6.28 14.35
N ASN A 106 -22.27 -5.68 13.16
CA ASN A 106 -23.43 -5.07 12.51
C ASN A 106 -24.56 -6.09 12.25
N GLN A 107 -24.23 -7.30 11.79
CA GLN A 107 -25.20 -8.36 11.54
C GLN A 107 -25.82 -8.96 12.81
N SER A 108 -25.09 -8.88 13.94
CA SER A 108 -25.55 -9.39 15.24
C SER A 108 -26.42 -8.40 16.03
N ALA A 109 -26.44 -7.12 15.61
CA ALA A 109 -27.11 -6.06 16.36
C ALA A 109 -28.65 -6.12 16.28
N TYR A 110 -29.20 -6.58 15.13
CA TYR A 110 -30.64 -6.53 14.87
C TYR A 110 -31.14 -7.83 14.26
N LYS A 111 -32.31 -8.28 14.72
CA LYS A 111 -33.10 -9.30 14.02
C LYS A 111 -33.83 -8.66 12.84
N ARG A 112 -33.95 -9.40 11.77
CA ARG A 112 -34.67 -8.97 10.57
C ARG A 112 -36.10 -9.58 10.58
N ILE A 113 -37.11 -8.74 10.56
CA ILE A 113 -38.51 -9.16 10.47
C ILE A 113 -38.99 -8.83 9.06
N ILE A 114 -39.50 -9.83 8.34
CA ILE A 114 -40.08 -9.67 7.02
C ILE A 114 -41.57 -9.93 7.17
N HIS A 115 -42.38 -8.89 7.03
CA HIS A 115 -43.85 -8.97 7.05
C HIS A 115 -44.32 -9.51 5.69
N LYS A 116 -45.00 -10.66 5.69
CA LYS A 116 -45.69 -11.22 4.53
C LYS A 116 -47.13 -11.37 4.84
N GLU A 117 -48.01 -11.36 3.80
CA GLU A 117 -49.43 -11.60 3.96
C GLU A 117 -49.70 -12.90 4.75
N GLY A 118 -50.26 -12.74 5.96
CA GLY A 118 -50.63 -13.82 6.86
C GLY A 118 -49.58 -14.39 7.78
N ARG A 119 -48.30 -13.98 7.70
CA ARG A 119 -47.25 -14.40 8.65
C ARG A 119 -46.00 -13.52 8.60
N ASP A 120 -45.30 -13.38 9.74
CA ASP A 120 -44.02 -12.76 9.86
C ASP A 120 -42.89 -13.81 9.78
N ILE A 121 -41.88 -13.52 9.00
CA ILE A 121 -40.63 -14.32 8.94
C ILE A 121 -39.59 -13.59 9.76
N ILE A 122 -39.13 -14.21 10.86
CA ILE A 122 -38.14 -13.63 11.77
C ILE A 122 -36.81 -14.32 11.51
N HIS A 123 -35.82 -13.53 11.15
CA HIS A 123 -34.42 -13.97 11.04
C HIS A 123 -33.65 -13.49 12.27
N GLU A 124 -33.34 -14.40 13.16
CA GLU A 124 -32.50 -14.12 14.33
C GLU A 124 -31.00 -14.01 13.92
N PRO A 125 -30.24 -13.15 14.60
CA PRO A 125 -28.78 -13.09 14.38
C PRO A 125 -28.11 -14.43 14.70
N ARG A 126 -27.15 -14.84 13.86
CA ARG A 126 -26.40 -16.09 14.06
C ARG A 126 -25.48 -16.06 15.28
N HIS A 127 -25.07 -14.88 15.71
CA HIS A 127 -24.11 -14.66 16.80
C HIS A 127 -24.68 -13.69 17.83
N ALA A 128 -24.35 -13.92 19.10
CA ALA A 128 -24.70 -12.99 20.16
C ALA A 128 -23.92 -11.69 20.04
N PHE A 129 -24.60 -10.55 20.02
CA PHE A 129 -23.99 -9.23 19.88
C PHE A 129 -22.85 -8.98 20.88
N THR A 130 -23.10 -9.24 22.19
CA THR A 130 -22.13 -8.98 23.25
C THR A 130 -20.82 -9.71 23.01
N LYS A 131 -20.87 -11.01 22.63
CA LYS A 131 -19.68 -11.79 22.34
C LYS A 131 -18.94 -11.27 21.12
N THR A 132 -19.67 -11.03 20.02
CA THR A 132 -19.09 -10.53 18.77
C THR A 132 -18.42 -9.17 18.97
N TYR A 133 -19.03 -8.31 19.78
CA TYR A 133 -18.46 -7.00 20.11
C TYR A 133 -17.20 -7.11 20.99
N GLN A 134 -17.17 -8.03 21.93
CA GLN A 134 -15.98 -8.32 22.75
C GLN A 134 -14.81 -8.84 21.87
N ASP A 135 -15.11 -9.77 20.95
CA ASP A 135 -14.12 -10.29 20.01
C ASP A 135 -13.56 -9.17 19.11
N TYR A 136 -14.41 -8.27 18.62
CA TYR A 136 -13.99 -7.10 17.87
C TYR A 136 -13.08 -6.16 18.69
N GLN A 137 -13.46 -5.86 19.94
CA GLN A 137 -12.62 -5.03 20.81
C GLN A 137 -11.24 -5.66 21.10
N ALA A 138 -11.20 -6.98 21.31
CA ALA A 138 -9.94 -7.70 21.52
C ALA A 138 -9.05 -7.65 20.26
N ALA A 139 -9.62 -7.85 19.07
CA ALA A 139 -8.91 -7.75 17.80
C ALA A 139 -8.40 -6.32 17.56
N LEU A 140 -9.20 -5.30 17.88
CA LEU A 140 -8.82 -3.89 17.77
C LEU A 140 -7.62 -3.56 18.67
N LYS A 141 -7.60 -4.09 19.88
CA LYS A 141 -6.45 -3.92 20.80
C LYS A 141 -5.20 -4.55 20.20
N LYS A 142 -5.27 -5.80 19.74
CA LYS A 142 -4.13 -6.49 19.10
C LYS A 142 -3.59 -5.72 17.90
N PHE A 143 -4.48 -5.22 17.04
CA PHE A 143 -4.10 -4.41 15.89
C PHE A 143 -3.38 -3.12 16.30
N ARG A 144 -3.88 -2.41 17.30
CA ARG A 144 -3.27 -1.20 17.84
C ARG A 144 -1.87 -1.46 18.38
N ASP A 145 -1.70 -2.53 19.17
CA ASP A 145 -0.43 -2.89 19.77
C ASP A 145 0.61 -3.20 18.68
N LEU A 146 0.23 -3.99 17.65
CA LEU A 146 1.08 -4.27 16.49
C LEU A 146 1.49 -2.99 15.75
N VAL A 147 0.52 -2.12 15.44
CA VAL A 147 0.77 -0.87 14.70
C VAL A 147 1.71 0.04 15.50
N THR A 148 1.55 0.13 16.81
CA THR A 148 2.43 0.91 17.68
C THR A 148 3.87 0.38 17.63
N ASN A 149 4.06 -0.94 17.75
CA ASN A 149 5.38 -1.57 17.71
C ASN A 149 6.04 -1.40 16.32
N VAL A 150 5.28 -1.55 15.24
CA VAL A 150 5.75 -1.28 13.87
C VAL A 150 6.19 0.18 13.71
N HIS A 151 5.44 1.13 14.26
CA HIS A 151 5.81 2.54 14.21
C HIS A 151 7.11 2.82 14.98
N CYS A 152 7.23 2.30 16.19
CA CYS A 152 8.46 2.42 17.00
C CYS A 152 9.66 1.84 16.24
N ALA A 153 9.52 0.63 15.69
CA ALA A 153 10.58 -0.01 14.92
C ALA A 153 11.00 0.79 13.68
N ASN A 154 10.04 1.37 12.96
CA ASN A 154 10.31 2.21 11.78
C ASN A 154 11.10 3.49 12.13
N HIS A 155 10.96 4.02 13.32
CA HIS A 155 11.75 5.17 13.78
C HIS A 155 13.17 4.81 14.19
N LEU A 156 13.39 3.58 14.66
CA LEU A 156 14.69 3.10 15.12
C LEU A 156 15.49 2.39 14.02
N ALA A 157 14.80 1.80 13.03
CA ALA A 157 15.46 1.05 11.97
C ALA A 157 16.24 1.97 11.03
N THR A 158 17.53 1.68 10.86
CA THR A 158 18.39 2.37 9.91
C THR A 158 18.68 1.49 8.71
N VAL A 159 18.53 2.05 7.50
CA VAL A 159 18.82 1.35 6.25
C VAL A 159 20.25 1.70 5.83
N LYS A 160 21.12 0.68 5.69
CA LYS A 160 22.47 0.86 5.18
C LYS A 160 22.43 0.97 3.65
N PHE A 161 22.40 2.16 3.14
CA PHE A 161 22.40 2.44 1.71
C PHE A 161 23.35 3.60 1.39
N LYS A 162 24.18 3.43 0.33
CA LYS A 162 25.06 4.49 -0.21
C LYS A 162 24.49 4.91 -1.56
N ASP A 163 24.26 6.19 -1.73
CA ASP A 163 23.76 6.81 -2.95
C ASP A 163 24.94 7.22 -3.87
N GLU A 164 25.76 6.22 -4.26
CA GLU A 164 26.88 6.42 -5.19
C GLU A 164 26.50 6.03 -6.61
#